data_36eef546a105caf1e5b8b166a9321bce
#
_entry.id   36eef546a105caf1e5b8b166a9321bce
#
_cell.length_a   1.000
_cell.length_b   1.000
_cell.length_c   1.000
_cell.angle_alpha   90.00
_cell.angle_beta   90.00
_cell.angle_gamma   90.00
#
_symmetry.space_group_name_H-M   'P 1'
#
loop_
_entity.id
_entity.type
_entity.pdbx_description
1 polymer ?
#
loop_
_entity_poly.entity_id
_entity_poly.type
_entity_poly.pdbx_seq_one_letter_code
_entity_poly.pdbx_strand_id
1 'polypeptide(L)'
;MIRNRNAIRLLCLLCLLVHPAINVNLEAQTIIGQRNDSVSHPLIRHQLGFDIRPGYIVSTHSFLQGDNAQQKKIDQSLSFHFKYAFRFGKESNLGRLFPHTYQGIGVSYHTFFSPVELGNPVSVYAFQGSRIAQLLPRLSLDYEWNFGASFGWKKYDELSNPQNVLVGSKINAYINLGFLLNWQVHRYWKLAAGVDLTHFSNGNTHYPNGGLNVIGGRVG
;
A
#
# COMPACT_ATOMS: atom_id res chain seq x y z
N MET A 1 -12.29 31.93 6.66
CA MET A 1 -11.87 30.62 7.21
C MET A 1 -12.89 29.57 6.79
N ILE A 2 -12.82 29.07 5.55
CA ILE A 2 -13.76 28.09 4.99
C ILE A 2 -13.17 26.71 5.24
N ARG A 3 -13.67 26.06 6.27
CA ARG A 3 -13.31 24.72 6.71
C ARG A 3 -13.78 23.72 5.64
N ASN A 4 -12.84 23.09 4.95
CA ASN A 4 -13.10 22.18 3.82
C ASN A 4 -13.81 20.89 4.30
N ARG A 5 -15.14 20.98 4.43
CA ARG A 5 -16.05 19.89 4.87
C ARG A 5 -16.10 18.73 3.86
N ASN A 6 -15.60 18.94 2.63
CA ASN A 6 -15.67 17.93 1.57
C ASN A 6 -14.55 16.87 1.66
N ALA A 7 -13.37 17.23 2.18
CA ALA A 7 -12.28 16.28 2.40
C ALA A 7 -12.62 15.27 3.51
N ILE A 8 -13.30 15.73 4.57
CA ILE A 8 -13.75 14.86 5.68
C ILE A 8 -14.87 13.92 5.20
N ARG A 9 -15.77 14.39 4.33
CA ARG A 9 -16.83 13.56 3.74
C ARG A 9 -16.28 12.48 2.81
N LEU A 10 -15.23 12.79 2.04
CA LEU A 10 -14.57 11.81 1.18
C LEU A 10 -13.83 10.74 1.99
N LEU A 11 -13.17 11.13 3.08
CA LEU A 11 -12.53 10.21 4.00
C LEU A 11 -13.53 9.30 4.71
N CYS A 12 -14.67 9.85 5.14
CA CYS A 12 -15.78 9.07 5.72
C CYS A 12 -16.44 8.12 4.72
N LEU A 13 -16.55 8.50 3.43
CA LEU A 13 -17.06 7.61 2.38
C LEU A 13 -16.11 6.43 2.11
N LEU A 14 -14.81 6.68 2.10
CA LEU A 14 -13.80 5.60 1.99
C LEU A 14 -13.84 4.65 3.21
N CYS A 15 -14.07 5.17 4.42
CA CYS A 15 -14.26 4.35 5.61
C CYS A 15 -15.58 3.55 5.59
N LEU A 16 -16.66 4.09 4.98
CA LEU A 16 -17.94 3.39 4.85
C LEU A 16 -17.92 2.23 3.84
N LEU A 17 -17.01 2.26 2.86
CA LEU A 17 -16.77 1.14 1.93
C LEU A 17 -16.00 -0.03 2.59
N VAL A 18 -15.45 0.16 3.79
CA VAL A 18 -14.71 -0.85 4.56
C VAL A 18 -15.57 -1.51 5.65
N HIS A 19 -16.81 -1.04 5.88
CA HIS A 19 -17.71 -1.65 6.86
C HIS A 19 -18.76 -2.55 6.19
N PRO A 20 -18.49 -3.87 6.08
CA PRO A 20 -19.57 -4.81 6.27
C PRO A 20 -19.90 -4.76 7.76
N ALA A 21 -21.17 -4.54 8.11
CA ALA A 21 -21.66 -4.64 9.48
C ALA A 21 -21.29 -6.03 10.04
N ILE A 22 -20.22 -6.11 10.81
CA ILE A 22 -19.81 -7.32 11.50
C ILE A 22 -20.57 -7.35 12.81
N ASN A 23 -21.79 -7.90 12.79
CA ASN A 23 -22.34 -8.53 13.97
C ASN A 23 -21.61 -9.86 14.14
N VAL A 24 -20.45 -9.85 14.80
CA VAL A 24 -19.78 -11.07 15.23
C VAL A 24 -20.45 -11.54 16.52
N ASN A 25 -21.46 -12.41 16.39
CA ASN A 25 -21.80 -13.27 17.49
C ASN A 25 -20.66 -14.29 17.65
N LEU A 26 -19.83 -14.06 18.64
CA LEU A 26 -18.75 -14.97 19.04
C LEU A 26 -19.39 -16.13 19.83
N GLU A 27 -20.03 -17.06 19.16
CA GLU A 27 -20.33 -18.34 19.76
C GLU A 27 -19.12 -19.26 19.62
N ALA A 28 -18.39 -19.39 20.73
CA ALA A 28 -17.39 -20.43 20.89
C ALA A 28 -18.11 -21.77 21.02
N GLN A 29 -18.38 -22.45 19.92
CA GLN A 29 -18.82 -23.86 19.97
C GLN A 29 -17.58 -24.74 20.18
N THR A 30 -17.44 -25.22 21.39
CA THR A 30 -16.60 -26.36 21.75
C THR A 30 -17.18 -27.62 21.10
N ILE A 31 -16.66 -28.05 19.96
CA ILE A 31 -16.99 -29.34 19.37
C ILE A 31 -15.92 -30.33 19.81
N ILE A 32 -16.25 -31.09 20.85
CA ILE A 32 -15.57 -32.34 21.21
C ILE A 32 -16.15 -33.45 20.31
N GLY A 33 -15.30 -34.06 19.49
CA GLY A 33 -15.41 -35.43 19.03
C GLY A 33 -16.31 -35.72 17.83
N GLN A 34 -15.68 -35.77 16.66
CA GLN A 34 -15.78 -36.91 15.75
C GLN A 34 -14.66 -36.82 14.70
N ARG A 35 -13.75 -37.77 14.74
CA ARG A 35 -12.64 -37.95 13.83
C ARG A 35 -13.20 -38.52 12.53
N ASN A 36 -13.62 -37.67 11.61
CA ASN A 36 -13.78 -38.01 10.21
C ASN A 36 -12.56 -37.47 9.47
N ASP A 37 -11.81 -38.33 8.80
CA ASP A 37 -10.66 -38.00 7.94
C ASP A 37 -11.10 -37.22 6.67
N SER A 38 -11.85 -36.16 6.86
CA SER A 38 -12.07 -35.14 5.83
C SER A 38 -10.87 -34.19 5.86
N VAL A 39 -10.18 -34.06 4.75
CA VAL A 39 -9.13 -33.06 4.54
C VAL A 39 -9.66 -31.69 4.95
N SER A 40 -9.38 -31.27 6.18
CA SER A 40 -9.81 -29.98 6.69
C SER A 40 -9.07 -28.89 5.94
N HIS A 41 -9.73 -28.23 5.01
CA HIS A 41 -9.18 -27.05 4.37
C HIS A 41 -9.02 -25.93 5.39
N PRO A 42 -7.86 -25.27 5.48
CA PRO A 42 -7.64 -24.23 6.46
C PRO A 42 -8.62 -23.06 6.23
N LEU A 43 -9.25 -22.59 7.32
CA LEU A 43 -10.18 -21.44 7.29
C LEU A 43 -9.49 -20.15 6.83
N ILE A 44 -8.17 -20.06 7.05
CA ILE A 44 -7.34 -18.91 6.66
C ILE A 44 -6.09 -19.45 5.96
N ARG A 45 -5.74 -18.84 4.84
CA ARG A 45 -4.49 -19.11 4.11
C ARG A 45 -3.57 -17.92 4.24
N HIS A 46 -2.33 -18.16 4.63
CA HIS A 46 -1.30 -17.16 4.84
C HIS A 46 -0.33 -17.09 3.64
N GLN A 47 0.20 -15.92 3.38
CA GLN A 47 1.18 -15.67 2.32
C GLN A 47 2.18 -14.60 2.78
N LEU A 48 3.46 -14.83 2.52
CA LEU A 48 4.51 -13.81 2.60
C LEU A 48 4.81 -13.33 1.18
N GLY A 49 5.13 -12.06 1.04
CA GLY A 49 5.48 -11.45 -0.23
C GLY A 49 6.63 -10.47 -0.09
N PHE A 50 7.41 -10.36 -1.15
CA PHE A 50 8.45 -9.38 -1.29
C PHE A 50 8.30 -8.72 -2.66
N ASP A 51 8.26 -7.38 -2.70
CA ASP A 51 8.17 -6.62 -3.96
C ASP A 51 9.35 -5.64 -4.06
N ILE A 52 9.84 -5.47 -5.27
CA ILE A 52 10.74 -4.37 -5.66
C ILE A 52 9.95 -3.46 -6.60
N ARG A 53 9.99 -2.15 -6.32
CA ARG A 53 9.21 -1.17 -7.08
C ARG A 53 10.10 -0.01 -7.53
N PRO A 54 10.69 -0.09 -8.73
CA PRO A 54 11.29 1.07 -9.38
C PRO A 54 10.20 2.04 -9.82
N GLY A 55 10.47 3.36 -9.74
CA GLY A 55 9.49 4.36 -10.08
C GLY A 55 10.09 5.67 -10.56
N TYR A 56 9.24 6.45 -11.21
CA TYR A 56 9.49 7.80 -11.64
C TYR A 56 8.68 8.78 -10.80
N ILE A 57 9.35 9.80 -10.24
CA ILE A 57 8.71 10.85 -9.46
C ILE A 57 8.13 11.88 -10.42
N VAL A 58 6.83 12.11 -10.35
CA VAL A 58 6.15 13.11 -11.17
C VAL A 58 6.56 14.50 -10.67
N SER A 59 7.20 15.26 -11.54
CA SER A 59 7.72 16.57 -11.21
C SER A 59 6.60 17.61 -11.14
N THR A 60 6.00 17.76 -9.96
CA THR A 60 4.92 18.70 -9.70
C THR A 60 5.42 20.06 -9.20
N HIS A 61 6.71 20.18 -8.92
CA HIS A 61 7.30 21.40 -8.34
C HIS A 61 8.75 21.62 -8.81
N SER A 62 9.20 22.89 -8.85
CA SER A 62 10.59 23.27 -9.23
C SER A 62 11.65 22.62 -8.35
N PHE A 63 11.36 22.40 -7.07
CA PHE A 63 12.21 21.66 -6.13
C PHE A 63 12.65 20.29 -6.69
N LEU A 64 11.74 19.55 -7.33
CA LEU A 64 12.05 18.26 -7.97
C LEU A 64 12.83 18.43 -9.28
N GLN A 65 12.81 19.62 -9.87
CA GLN A 65 13.51 19.93 -11.12
C GLN A 65 14.93 20.44 -10.91
N GLY A 66 15.38 20.56 -9.64
CA GLY A 66 16.72 21.00 -9.30
C GLY A 66 16.79 22.31 -8.52
N ASP A 67 15.65 22.94 -8.22
CA ASP A 67 15.58 24.09 -7.30
C ASP A 67 15.64 23.59 -5.85
N ASN A 68 16.78 22.96 -5.51
CA ASN A 68 17.08 22.37 -4.22
C ASN A 68 18.57 22.57 -3.87
N ALA A 69 18.95 22.29 -2.63
CA ALA A 69 20.31 22.59 -2.16
C ALA A 69 21.41 21.85 -2.96
N GLN A 70 21.10 20.65 -3.48
CA GLN A 70 22.04 19.88 -4.30
C GLN A 70 22.03 20.25 -5.79
N GLN A 71 21.12 21.14 -6.22
CA GLN A 71 20.91 21.52 -7.62
C GLN A 71 20.75 20.30 -8.56
N LYS A 72 20.09 19.27 -8.06
CA LYS A 72 19.90 18.01 -8.78
C LYS A 72 18.43 17.68 -8.95
N LYS A 73 18.09 17.18 -10.14
CA LYS A 73 16.77 16.64 -10.41
C LYS A 73 16.50 15.42 -9.55
N ILE A 74 15.30 15.34 -8.98
CA ILE A 74 14.83 14.22 -8.15
C ILE A 74 13.64 13.59 -8.88
N ASP A 75 13.90 12.60 -9.71
CA ASP A 75 12.89 11.98 -10.56
C ASP A 75 12.87 10.45 -10.48
N GLN A 76 13.77 9.86 -9.69
CA GLN A 76 13.86 8.41 -9.55
C GLN A 76 13.44 7.96 -8.14
N SER A 77 12.81 6.82 -8.08
CA SER A 77 12.40 6.16 -6.84
C SER A 77 12.66 4.66 -6.94
N LEU A 78 13.09 4.09 -5.83
CA LEU A 78 13.15 2.64 -5.66
C LEU A 78 12.62 2.29 -4.28
N SER A 79 11.76 1.28 -4.20
CA SER A 79 11.28 0.80 -2.90
C SER A 79 11.27 -0.72 -2.82
N PHE A 80 11.45 -1.20 -1.58
CA PHE A 80 11.45 -2.61 -1.21
C PHE A 80 10.33 -2.82 -0.20
N HIS A 81 9.48 -3.82 -0.44
CA HIS A 81 8.30 -4.09 0.36
C HIS A 81 8.32 -5.52 0.87
N PHE A 82 8.13 -5.69 2.17
CA PHE A 82 7.85 -6.98 2.77
C PHE A 82 6.41 -7.00 3.25
N LYS A 83 5.65 -8.05 2.88
CA LYS A 83 4.21 -8.13 3.10
C LYS A 83 3.83 -9.46 3.74
N TYR A 84 2.91 -9.38 4.71
CA TYR A 84 2.17 -10.53 5.20
C TYR A 84 0.72 -10.39 4.79
N ALA A 85 0.24 -11.35 4.02
CA ALA A 85 -1.13 -11.41 3.54
C ALA A 85 -1.86 -12.63 4.11
N PHE A 86 -3.17 -12.51 4.25
CA PHE A 86 -4.03 -13.63 4.51
C PHE A 86 -5.28 -13.56 3.62
N ARG A 87 -5.87 -14.73 3.40
CA ARG A 87 -7.08 -14.94 2.60
C ARG A 87 -7.99 -15.90 3.35
N PHE A 88 -9.28 -15.61 3.37
CA PHE A 88 -10.26 -16.53 3.92
C PHE A 88 -10.42 -17.75 3.02
N GLY A 89 -10.47 -18.92 3.63
CA GLY A 89 -10.70 -20.19 2.93
C GLY A 89 -12.14 -20.29 2.43
N LYS A 90 -12.37 -21.09 1.40
CA LYS A 90 -13.70 -21.30 0.79
C LYS A 90 -14.76 -21.85 1.74
N GLU A 91 -14.34 -22.48 2.83
CA GLU A 91 -15.21 -23.02 3.86
C GLU A 91 -15.81 -21.94 4.78
N SER A 92 -15.18 -20.75 4.83
CA SER A 92 -15.70 -19.61 5.59
C SER A 92 -16.74 -18.83 4.78
N ASN A 93 -17.68 -18.16 5.46
CA ASN A 93 -18.66 -17.29 4.82
C ASN A 93 -17.98 -16.15 4.04
N LEU A 94 -16.95 -15.51 4.61
CA LEU A 94 -16.19 -14.45 3.96
C LEU A 94 -15.42 -14.97 2.74
N GLY A 95 -14.83 -16.16 2.80
CA GLY A 95 -14.12 -16.76 1.67
C GLY A 95 -15.05 -17.17 0.53
N ARG A 96 -16.33 -17.47 0.79
CA ARG A 96 -17.35 -17.72 -0.24
C ARG A 96 -17.82 -16.43 -0.90
N LEU A 97 -18.03 -15.36 -0.12
CA LEU A 97 -18.45 -14.06 -0.63
C LEU A 97 -17.32 -13.35 -1.39
N PHE A 98 -16.08 -13.50 -0.93
CA PHE A 98 -14.89 -12.82 -1.49
C PHE A 98 -13.77 -13.81 -1.81
N PRO A 99 -13.98 -14.75 -2.76
CA PRO A 99 -13.06 -15.89 -2.97
C PRO A 99 -11.68 -15.52 -3.48
N HIS A 100 -11.52 -14.31 -4.02
CA HIS A 100 -10.25 -13.85 -4.62
C HIS A 100 -9.62 -12.67 -3.88
N THR A 101 -10.23 -12.25 -2.77
CA THR A 101 -9.72 -11.14 -1.97
C THR A 101 -8.66 -11.63 -0.99
N TYR A 102 -7.61 -10.85 -0.85
CA TYR A 102 -6.57 -11.00 0.15
C TYR A 102 -6.31 -9.66 0.82
N GLN A 103 -5.85 -9.69 2.05
CA GLN A 103 -5.54 -8.50 2.82
C GLN A 103 -4.40 -8.76 3.78
N GLY A 104 -3.80 -7.70 4.30
CA GLY A 104 -2.68 -7.87 5.20
C GLY A 104 -2.02 -6.57 5.61
N ILE A 105 -0.79 -6.70 6.10
CA ILE A 105 0.07 -5.61 6.53
C ILE A 105 1.41 -5.70 5.80
N GLY A 106 2.03 -4.56 5.58
CA GLY A 106 3.33 -4.48 4.95
C GLY A 106 4.20 -3.39 5.57
N VAL A 107 5.50 -3.58 5.37
CA VAL A 107 6.54 -2.59 5.66
C VAL A 107 7.32 -2.35 4.39
N SER A 108 7.68 -1.10 4.12
CA SER A 108 8.50 -0.74 2.97
C SER A 108 9.58 0.27 3.31
N TYR A 109 10.70 0.15 2.60
CA TYR A 109 11.77 1.14 2.59
C TYR A 109 11.76 1.82 1.23
N HIS A 110 11.88 3.16 1.23
CA HIS A 110 11.88 3.97 0.02
C HIS A 110 13.19 4.75 -0.09
N THR A 111 13.76 4.80 -1.28
CA THR A 111 14.83 5.74 -1.61
C THR A 111 14.44 6.55 -2.85
N PHE A 112 14.70 7.84 -2.78
CA PHE A 112 14.49 8.80 -3.87
C PHE A 112 15.83 9.25 -4.44
N PHE A 113 16.93 8.56 -4.06
CA PHE A 113 18.31 8.90 -4.40
C PHE A 113 18.72 10.33 -4.01
N SER A 114 17.97 10.92 -3.08
CA SER A 114 18.18 12.25 -2.53
C SER A 114 18.00 12.25 -1.00
N PRO A 115 18.92 11.61 -0.26
CA PRO A 115 18.79 11.45 1.18
C PRO A 115 18.92 12.77 1.96
N VAL A 116 19.55 13.76 1.38
CA VAL A 116 19.70 15.10 1.98
C VAL A 116 18.40 15.88 1.91
N GLU A 117 17.67 15.80 0.78
CA GLU A 117 16.48 16.62 0.50
C GLU A 117 15.20 15.96 0.99
N LEU A 118 15.03 14.65 0.73
CA LEU A 118 13.80 13.91 1.03
C LEU A 118 13.98 12.86 2.14
N GLY A 119 15.22 12.39 2.36
CA GLY A 119 15.48 11.25 3.23
C GLY A 119 15.18 9.92 2.55
N ASN A 120 15.21 8.86 3.35
CA ASN A 120 14.85 7.51 2.94
C ASN A 120 13.75 6.99 3.89
N PRO A 121 12.48 7.28 3.65
CA PRO A 121 11.42 6.93 4.57
C PRO A 121 11.10 5.44 4.57
N VAL A 122 10.57 4.99 5.70
CA VAL A 122 9.98 3.67 5.90
C VAL A 122 8.48 3.84 6.02
N SER A 123 7.70 2.98 5.38
CA SER A 123 6.24 2.98 5.54
C SER A 123 5.76 1.71 6.21
N VAL A 124 4.72 1.83 7.04
CA VAL A 124 3.92 0.73 7.58
C VAL A 124 2.50 0.91 7.09
N TYR A 125 1.91 -0.12 6.50
CA TYR A 125 0.62 0.00 5.83
C TYR A 125 -0.22 -1.27 5.94
N ALA A 126 -1.54 -1.10 5.89
CA ALA A 126 -2.49 -2.15 5.56
C ALA A 126 -2.69 -2.19 4.05
N PHE A 127 -3.00 -3.36 3.51
CA PHE A 127 -3.34 -3.50 2.11
C PHE A 127 -4.46 -4.50 1.90
N GLN A 128 -5.16 -4.31 0.79
CA GLN A 128 -6.15 -5.25 0.27
C GLN A 128 -5.99 -5.35 -1.23
N GLY A 129 -6.13 -6.55 -1.76
CA GLY A 129 -6.18 -6.80 -3.18
C GLY A 129 -7.24 -7.83 -3.53
N SER A 130 -7.67 -7.80 -4.77
CA SER A 130 -8.60 -8.79 -5.30
C SER A 130 -8.39 -8.98 -6.80
N ARG A 131 -8.81 -10.14 -7.28
CA ARG A 131 -8.78 -10.46 -8.69
C ARG A 131 -9.84 -9.66 -9.46
N ILE A 132 -9.39 -9.03 -10.53
CA ILE A 132 -10.26 -8.39 -11.53
C ILE A 132 -10.69 -9.42 -12.57
N ALA A 133 -9.70 -10.17 -13.11
CA ALA A 133 -9.95 -11.13 -14.18
C ALA A 133 -8.99 -12.32 -14.10
N GLN A 134 -9.47 -13.51 -14.48
CA GLN A 134 -8.64 -14.68 -14.75
C GLN A 134 -8.33 -14.67 -16.25
N LEU A 135 -7.07 -14.41 -16.61
CA LEU A 135 -6.64 -14.29 -18.01
C LEU A 135 -6.31 -15.66 -18.60
N LEU A 136 -5.58 -16.49 -17.84
CA LEU A 136 -5.22 -17.87 -18.17
C LEU A 136 -5.34 -18.73 -16.92
N PRO A 137 -5.33 -20.06 -16.98
CA PRO A 137 -5.50 -20.95 -15.82
C PRO A 137 -4.58 -20.65 -14.64
N ARG A 138 -3.40 -20.07 -14.89
CA ARG A 138 -2.38 -19.72 -13.89
C ARG A 138 -2.04 -18.23 -13.84
N LEU A 139 -2.70 -17.38 -14.65
CA LEU A 139 -2.40 -15.95 -14.77
C LEU A 139 -3.67 -15.16 -14.49
N SER A 140 -3.62 -14.26 -13.53
CA SER A 140 -4.72 -13.33 -13.20
C SER A 140 -4.26 -11.89 -13.28
N LEU A 141 -5.22 -11.01 -13.53
CA LEU A 141 -5.12 -9.57 -13.34
C LEU A 141 -5.79 -9.23 -12.01
N ASP A 142 -5.03 -8.65 -11.11
CA ASP A 142 -5.49 -8.25 -9.78
C ASP A 142 -5.27 -6.73 -9.59
N TYR A 143 -6.04 -6.09 -8.71
CA TYR A 143 -5.70 -4.80 -8.15
C TYR A 143 -5.24 -4.97 -6.70
N GLU A 144 -4.46 -4.02 -6.20
CA GLU A 144 -4.07 -3.92 -4.80
C GLU A 144 -3.96 -2.45 -4.42
N TRP A 145 -4.60 -2.06 -3.32
CA TRP A 145 -4.41 -0.76 -2.72
C TRP A 145 -3.76 -0.90 -1.35
N ASN A 146 -2.94 0.08 -1.00
CA ASN A 146 -2.25 0.16 0.28
C ASN A 146 -2.53 1.52 0.91
N PHE A 147 -2.72 1.53 2.22
CA PHE A 147 -2.90 2.74 3.00
C PHE A 147 -2.16 2.63 4.34
N GLY A 148 -1.38 3.66 4.68
CA GLY A 148 -0.59 3.65 5.89
C GLY A 148 0.11 4.96 6.17
N ALA A 149 1.17 4.88 6.97
CA ALA A 149 2.00 6.00 7.34
C ALA A 149 3.47 5.75 6.99
N SER A 150 4.16 6.79 6.57
CA SER A 150 5.58 6.79 6.26
C SER A 150 6.34 7.72 7.19
N PHE A 151 7.53 7.30 7.62
CA PHE A 151 8.36 7.92 8.64
C PHE A 151 9.80 8.10 8.14
N GLY A 152 10.54 9.06 8.71
CA GLY A 152 11.95 9.25 8.37
C GLY A 152 12.19 10.24 7.23
N TRP A 153 11.21 11.05 6.92
CA TRP A 153 11.34 12.13 5.94
C TRP A 153 12.26 13.25 6.42
N LYS A 154 13.03 13.81 5.50
CA LYS A 154 13.66 15.13 5.65
C LYS A 154 12.60 16.17 5.31
N LYS A 155 12.03 16.79 6.33
CA LYS A 155 10.99 17.81 6.16
C LYS A 155 11.58 19.18 5.84
N TYR A 156 10.74 20.11 5.42
CA TYR A 156 11.06 21.52 5.41
C TYR A 156 11.63 21.98 6.76
N ASP A 157 12.69 22.77 6.68
CA ASP A 157 13.32 23.43 7.82
C ASP A 157 14.02 24.69 7.30
N GLU A 158 13.78 25.83 7.96
CA GLU A 158 14.26 27.14 7.51
C GLU A 158 15.78 27.22 7.39
N LEU A 159 16.52 26.44 8.19
CA LEU A 159 17.98 26.48 8.21
C LEU A 159 18.61 25.35 7.38
N SER A 160 18.07 24.14 7.45
CA SER A 160 18.72 22.96 6.90
C SER A 160 18.09 22.42 5.61
N ASN A 161 16.83 22.78 5.30
CA ASN A 161 16.13 22.33 4.10
C ASN A 161 15.04 23.34 3.65
N PRO A 162 15.42 24.62 3.43
CA PRO A 162 14.46 25.70 3.20
C PRO A 162 13.74 25.62 1.85
N GLN A 163 14.29 24.89 0.87
CA GLN A 163 13.72 24.75 -0.46
C GLN A 163 12.71 23.60 -0.57
N ASN A 164 12.60 22.75 0.47
CA ASN A 164 11.68 21.62 0.45
C ASN A 164 10.23 22.05 0.64
N VAL A 165 9.53 22.24 -0.46
CA VAL A 165 8.11 22.61 -0.51
C VAL A 165 7.16 21.41 -0.52
N LEU A 166 7.70 20.19 -0.55
CA LEU A 166 6.89 18.96 -0.67
C LEU A 166 6.50 18.38 0.68
N VAL A 167 7.43 18.42 1.64
CA VAL A 167 7.32 17.66 2.89
C VAL A 167 7.44 18.60 4.09
N GLY A 168 6.34 18.91 4.74
CA GLY A 168 6.30 19.74 5.97
C GLY A 168 6.27 18.90 7.25
N SER A 169 6.19 17.59 7.19
CA SER A 169 6.04 16.70 8.35
C SER A 169 7.01 15.52 8.30
N LYS A 170 7.46 15.03 9.47
CA LYS A 170 8.24 13.80 9.58
C LYS A 170 7.42 12.53 9.35
N ILE A 171 6.10 12.65 9.47
CA ILE A 171 5.14 11.56 9.25
C ILE A 171 4.20 12.00 8.13
N ASN A 172 4.08 11.16 7.11
CA ASN A 172 3.19 11.41 5.97
C ASN A 172 2.33 10.18 5.72
N ALA A 173 1.13 10.37 5.19
CA ALA A 173 0.32 9.29 4.67
C ALA A 173 1.05 8.62 3.49
N TYR A 174 0.93 7.31 3.42
CA TYR A 174 1.35 6.47 2.31
C TYR A 174 0.10 5.88 1.67
N ILE A 175 -0.14 6.20 0.41
CA ILE A 175 -1.28 5.71 -0.37
C ILE A 175 -0.73 5.12 -1.66
N ASN A 176 -1.12 3.89 -1.98
CA ASN A 176 -0.70 3.26 -3.23
C ASN A 176 -1.87 2.49 -3.84
N LEU A 177 -1.93 2.51 -5.17
CA LEU A 177 -2.83 1.70 -5.98
C LEU A 177 -2.01 1.04 -7.08
N GLY A 178 -2.13 -0.27 -7.22
CA GLY A 178 -1.44 -1.05 -8.24
C GLY A 178 -2.37 -2.00 -8.99
N PHE A 179 -1.99 -2.29 -10.24
CA PHE A 179 -2.56 -3.34 -11.07
C PHE A 179 -1.48 -4.37 -11.39
N LEU A 180 -1.77 -5.63 -11.14
CA LEU A 180 -0.80 -6.71 -11.09
C LEU A 180 -1.22 -7.88 -11.97
N LEU A 181 -0.32 -8.33 -12.81
CA LEU A 181 -0.37 -9.67 -13.40
C LEU A 181 0.26 -10.64 -12.39
N ASN A 182 -0.53 -11.57 -11.89
CA ASN A 182 -0.11 -12.59 -10.94
C ASN A 182 -0.03 -13.95 -11.63
N TRP A 183 1.16 -14.52 -11.70
CA TRP A 183 1.41 -15.82 -12.30
C TRP A 183 1.70 -16.87 -11.24
N GLN A 184 0.83 -17.88 -11.10
CA GLN A 184 1.01 -19.04 -10.23
C GLN A 184 2.00 -20.03 -10.89
N VAL A 185 3.30 -19.89 -10.63
CA VAL A 185 4.34 -20.74 -11.21
C VAL A 185 4.39 -22.11 -10.56
N HIS A 186 4.12 -22.18 -9.26
CA HIS A 186 4.06 -23.42 -8.48
C HIS A 186 2.96 -23.32 -7.42
N ARG A 187 2.55 -24.44 -6.81
CA ARG A 187 1.50 -24.44 -5.78
C ARG A 187 1.79 -23.49 -4.59
N TYR A 188 3.06 -23.23 -4.32
CA TYR A 188 3.52 -22.36 -3.22
C TYR A 188 4.09 -21.01 -3.71
N TRP A 189 4.40 -20.87 -5.01
CA TRP A 189 5.10 -19.72 -5.54
C TRP A 189 4.26 -18.98 -6.56
N LYS A 190 4.18 -17.69 -6.37
CA LYS A 190 3.50 -16.76 -7.27
C LYS A 190 4.48 -15.64 -7.62
N LEU A 191 4.61 -15.33 -8.89
CA LEU A 191 5.29 -14.15 -9.39
C LEU A 191 4.27 -13.08 -9.71
N ALA A 192 4.59 -11.84 -9.41
CA ALA A 192 3.77 -10.68 -9.71
C ALA A 192 4.58 -9.66 -10.50
N ALA A 193 3.96 -9.07 -11.52
CA ALA A 193 4.50 -7.92 -12.23
C ALA A 193 3.36 -6.93 -12.50
N GLY A 194 3.63 -5.63 -12.40
CA GLY A 194 2.57 -4.65 -12.59
C GLY A 194 3.02 -3.21 -12.55
N VAL A 195 2.05 -2.32 -12.44
CA VAL A 195 2.25 -0.88 -12.35
C VAL A 195 1.62 -0.34 -11.08
N ASP A 196 2.22 0.72 -10.53
CA ASP A 196 1.82 1.35 -9.29
C ASP A 196 1.72 2.86 -9.42
N LEU A 197 0.76 3.42 -8.70
CA LEU A 197 0.68 4.84 -8.39
C LEU A 197 0.84 5.00 -6.88
N THR A 198 1.83 5.76 -6.46
CA THR A 198 2.08 6.03 -5.03
C THR A 198 2.01 7.52 -4.75
N HIS A 199 1.36 7.87 -3.65
CA HIS A 199 1.23 9.24 -3.17
C HIS A 199 1.65 9.33 -1.70
N PHE A 200 2.48 10.34 -1.40
CA PHE A 200 2.85 10.71 -0.04
C PHE A 200 2.41 12.14 0.24
N SER A 201 1.74 12.36 1.37
CA SER A 201 1.38 13.69 1.83
C SER A 201 1.04 13.70 3.32
N ASN A 202 1.12 14.87 3.95
CA ASN A 202 0.70 15.00 5.34
C ASN A 202 -0.79 15.35 5.49
N GLY A 203 -1.58 15.28 4.40
CA GLY A 203 -2.99 15.63 4.43
C GLY A 203 -3.27 17.09 4.76
N ASN A 204 -2.33 17.97 4.47
CA ASN A 204 -2.38 19.42 4.75
C ASN A 204 -2.44 19.76 6.25
N THR A 205 -1.90 18.88 7.11
CA THR A 205 -1.80 19.14 8.56
C THR A 205 -0.64 20.08 8.92
N HIS A 206 0.40 20.11 8.07
CA HIS A 206 1.58 20.98 8.22
C HIS A 206 1.97 21.54 6.87
N TYR A 207 2.32 22.81 6.82
CA TYR A 207 2.87 23.45 5.63
C TYR A 207 4.41 23.35 5.64
N PRO A 208 5.06 23.17 4.48
CA PRO A 208 4.48 22.93 3.15
C PRO A 208 3.93 21.49 2.98
N ASN A 209 3.02 21.30 2.01
CA ASN A 209 2.47 19.99 1.65
C ASN A 209 2.25 19.88 0.13
N GLY A 210 3.31 20.03 -0.65
CA GLY A 210 3.26 19.81 -2.10
C GLY A 210 2.98 18.34 -2.45
N GLY A 211 3.32 17.42 -1.53
CA GLY A 211 3.18 15.99 -1.72
C GLY A 211 4.15 15.41 -2.74
N LEU A 212 4.28 14.08 -2.75
CA LEU A 212 5.14 13.37 -3.68
C LEU A 212 4.34 12.28 -4.40
N ASN A 213 4.36 12.30 -5.74
CA ASN A 213 3.68 11.33 -6.57
C ASN A 213 4.70 10.49 -7.34
N VAL A 214 4.54 9.18 -7.31
CA VAL A 214 5.42 8.22 -7.99
C VAL A 214 4.58 7.32 -8.88
N ILE A 215 4.98 7.19 -10.14
CA ILE A 215 4.47 6.18 -11.09
C ILE A 215 5.56 5.14 -11.25
N GLY A 216 5.26 3.88 -11.00
CA GLY A 216 6.29 2.84 -11.00
C GLY A 216 5.86 1.51 -11.55
N GLY A 217 6.85 0.64 -11.69
CA GLY A 217 6.66 -0.79 -11.88
C GLY A 217 6.71 -1.52 -10.54
N ARG A 218 6.19 -2.74 -10.54
CA ARG A 218 6.28 -3.67 -9.41
C ARG A 218 6.68 -5.04 -9.93
N VAL A 219 7.63 -5.67 -9.23
CA VAL A 219 8.00 -7.08 -9.42
C VAL A 219 8.08 -7.73 -8.04
N GLY A 220 7.47 -8.89 -7.89
CA GLY A 220 7.41 -9.62 -6.63
C GLY A 220 7.18 -11.13 -6.79
#